data_be75a21899157254ff37d07b22fcb1dd
#
_entry.id   be75a21899157254ff37d07b22fcb1dd
#
_cell.length_a   1.000
_cell.length_b   1.000
_cell.length_c   1.000
_cell.angle_alpha   90.00
_cell.angle_beta   90.00
_cell.angle_gamma   90.00
#
_symmetry.space_group_name_H-M   'P 1'
#
loop_
_entity.id
_entity.type
_entity.pdbx_description
1 polymer ?
#
loop_
_entity_poly.entity_id
_entity_poly.type
_entity_poly.pdbx_seq_one_letter_code
_entity_poly.pdbx_strand_id
1 'polypeptide(L)'
;VISYDADGAGQAAAQRAIDILGRCDLQVKVLKIPGAKDPDEFLREKGPDAFRALIERSENHNAYRLEQIASKYDLEDDEARVLFLKDAARMLAGIDSGVEREVYASKAARMAGVTPEAMLVEVKRELGIRLKKRKTAERREIRSPVGMAQPKDRSLTSPDIKSAKAEEGVLRLIFSDQKLVAGLKKDLPAAW
;
A
#
# COMPACT_ATOMS: atom_id res chain seq x y z
N VAL A 1 18.08 7.24 7.32
CA VAL A 1 17.39 7.62 8.57
C VAL A 1 16.53 8.84 8.28
N ILE A 2 15.27 8.82 8.75
CA ILE A 2 14.34 9.96 8.71
C ILE A 2 14.28 10.52 10.12
N SER A 3 14.51 11.83 10.23
CA SER A 3 14.27 12.62 11.44
C SER A 3 13.10 13.57 11.19
N TYR A 4 12.26 13.78 12.19
CA TYR A 4 11.11 14.69 12.10
C TYR A 4 10.83 15.31 13.47
N ASP A 5 10.12 16.44 13.45
CA ASP A 5 9.67 17.10 14.64
C ASP A 5 8.60 16.28 15.35
N ALA A 6 8.60 16.28 16.67
CA ALA A 6 7.69 15.47 17.49
C ALA A 6 6.21 15.90 17.40
N ASP A 7 5.88 16.90 16.56
CA ASP A 7 4.53 17.38 16.33
C ASP A 7 3.73 16.51 15.33
N GLY A 8 2.41 16.73 15.27
CA GLY A 8 1.53 15.96 14.38
C GLY A 8 1.81 16.19 12.89
N ALA A 9 2.33 17.35 12.50
CA ALA A 9 2.68 17.66 11.11
C ALA A 9 3.95 16.91 10.71
N GLY A 10 4.96 16.88 11.57
CA GLY A 10 6.20 16.12 11.40
C GLY A 10 5.94 14.62 11.30
N GLN A 11 5.06 14.08 12.15
CA GLN A 11 4.65 12.67 12.08
C GLN A 11 3.97 12.31 10.76
N ALA A 12 3.08 13.16 10.25
CA ALA A 12 2.43 12.96 8.95
C ALA A 12 3.41 13.06 7.78
N ALA A 13 4.42 13.94 7.88
CA ALA A 13 5.48 14.06 6.88
C ALA A 13 6.40 12.83 6.90
N ALA A 14 6.79 12.35 8.09
CA ALA A 14 7.56 11.11 8.25
C ALA A 14 6.85 9.90 7.65
N GLN A 15 5.54 9.75 7.92
CA GLN A 15 4.75 8.65 7.36
C GLN A 15 4.73 8.68 5.84
N ARG A 16 4.53 9.86 5.22
CA ARG A 16 4.58 10.00 3.75
C ARG A 16 5.96 9.66 3.18
N ALA A 17 7.04 10.10 3.83
CA ALA A 17 8.39 9.78 3.43
C ALA A 17 8.67 8.28 3.53
N ILE A 18 8.23 7.60 4.60
CA ILE A 18 8.32 6.14 4.77
C ILE A 18 7.59 5.41 3.63
N ASP A 19 6.38 5.85 3.29
CA ASP A 19 5.57 5.21 2.24
C ASP A 19 6.20 5.36 0.83
N ILE A 20 6.87 6.49 0.58
CA ILE A 20 7.60 6.74 -0.67
C ILE A 20 8.89 5.91 -0.73
N LEU A 21 9.72 5.98 0.31
CA LEU A 21 11.03 5.32 0.36
C LEU A 21 10.90 3.79 0.49
N GLY A 22 9.85 3.30 1.14
CA GLY A 22 9.56 1.87 1.23
C GLY A 22 9.28 1.19 -0.11
N ARG A 23 9.00 1.98 -1.17
CA ARG A 23 8.85 1.47 -2.55
C ARG A 23 10.18 1.36 -3.30
N CYS A 24 11.25 1.92 -2.74
CA CYS A 24 12.57 2.02 -3.38
C CYS A 24 13.55 0.95 -2.88
N ASP A 25 13.08 -0.10 -2.21
CA ASP A 25 13.91 -1.17 -1.61
C ASP A 25 15.00 -0.65 -0.65
N LEU A 26 14.72 0.48 0.02
CA LEU A 26 15.60 1.10 0.98
C LEU A 26 15.21 0.72 2.41
N GLN A 27 16.20 0.37 3.22
CA GLN A 27 16.00 0.22 4.67
C GLN A 27 15.78 1.58 5.31
N VAL A 28 14.53 1.89 5.62
CA VAL A 28 14.14 3.14 6.27
C VAL A 28 14.16 2.97 7.77
N LYS A 29 14.94 3.81 8.47
CA LYS A 29 14.94 3.93 9.92
C LYS A 29 14.35 5.26 10.33
N VAL A 30 13.63 5.28 11.43
CA VAL A 30 13.00 6.47 11.98
C VAL A 30 13.71 6.86 13.27
N LEU A 31 14.12 8.13 13.35
CA LEU A 31 14.81 8.70 14.50
C LEU A 31 13.80 9.50 15.33
N LYS A 32 13.53 9.02 16.53
CA LYS A 32 12.82 9.81 17.56
C LYS A 32 13.85 10.58 18.37
N ILE A 33 13.65 11.88 18.52
CA ILE A 33 14.53 12.75 19.32
C ILE A 33 13.84 13.01 20.66
N PRO A 34 14.33 12.41 21.75
CA PRO A 34 13.74 12.60 23.05
C PRO A 34 14.17 13.94 23.66
N GLY A 35 13.20 14.74 24.12
CA GLY A 35 13.46 15.94 24.90
C GLY A 35 13.97 17.17 24.16
N ALA A 36 14.01 17.12 22.82
CA ALA A 36 14.34 18.26 21.98
C ALA A 36 13.32 18.40 20.84
N LYS A 37 13.12 19.60 20.32
CA LYS A 37 12.17 19.87 19.24
C LYS A 37 12.69 19.40 17.89
N ASP A 38 13.97 19.55 17.67
CA ASP A 38 14.63 19.23 16.41
C ASP A 38 16.05 18.67 16.62
N PRO A 39 16.68 18.10 15.58
CA PRO A 39 18.03 17.57 15.65
C PRO A 39 19.11 18.57 16.07
N ASP A 40 18.96 19.85 15.72
CA ASP A 40 19.92 20.89 16.01
C ASP A 40 19.94 21.24 17.51
N GLU A 41 18.76 21.35 18.11
CA GLU A 41 18.61 21.56 19.55
C GLU A 41 19.23 20.38 20.34
N PHE A 42 18.96 19.13 19.92
CA PHE A 42 19.53 17.95 20.56
C PHE A 42 21.07 17.93 20.45
N LEU A 43 21.61 18.22 19.27
CA LEU A 43 23.05 18.28 19.05
C LEU A 43 23.73 19.34 19.92
N ARG A 44 23.11 20.51 20.09
CA ARG A 44 23.61 21.58 20.96
C ARG A 44 23.60 21.19 22.43
N GLU A 45 22.55 20.50 22.90
CA GLU A 45 22.38 20.15 24.31
C GLU A 45 23.15 18.90 24.72
N LYS A 46 23.12 17.86 23.88
CA LYS A 46 23.65 16.52 24.21
C LYS A 46 24.93 16.17 23.49
N GLY A 47 25.33 16.94 22.50
CA GLY A 47 26.54 16.76 21.72
C GLY A 47 26.45 15.70 20.62
N PRO A 48 27.48 15.64 19.73
CA PRO A 48 27.51 14.78 18.57
C PRO A 48 27.57 13.28 18.90
N ASP A 49 28.19 12.89 19.99
CA ASP A 49 28.30 11.47 20.37
C ASP A 49 26.97 10.90 20.82
N ALA A 50 26.18 11.68 21.58
CA ALA A 50 24.83 11.31 21.96
C ALA A 50 23.90 11.19 20.74
N PHE A 51 24.05 12.08 19.77
CA PHE A 51 23.28 12.04 18.53
C PHE A 51 23.66 10.82 17.65
N ARG A 52 24.96 10.48 17.59
CA ARG A 52 25.43 9.26 16.89
C ARG A 52 24.84 8.00 17.52
N ALA A 53 24.89 7.89 18.85
CA ALA A 53 24.25 6.78 19.57
C ALA A 53 22.73 6.71 19.34
N LEU A 54 22.06 7.86 19.19
CA LEU A 54 20.64 7.93 18.87
C LEU A 54 20.36 7.42 17.46
N ILE A 55 21.20 7.76 16.48
CA ILE A 55 21.09 7.22 15.11
C ILE A 55 21.26 5.70 15.08
N GLU A 56 22.23 5.15 15.83
CA GLU A 56 22.46 3.71 15.92
C GLU A 56 21.27 2.97 16.52
N ARG A 57 20.56 3.59 17.48
CA ARG A 57 19.35 3.07 18.11
C ARG A 57 18.06 3.37 17.36
N SER A 58 18.16 4.05 16.18
CA SER A 58 16.98 4.39 15.40
C SER A 58 16.19 3.14 14.99
N GLU A 59 14.87 3.22 15.14
CA GLU A 59 13.98 2.09 14.92
C GLU A 59 13.73 1.84 13.44
N ASN A 60 13.56 0.55 13.08
CA ASN A 60 13.05 0.21 11.78
C ASN A 60 11.64 0.81 11.60
N HIS A 61 11.35 1.31 10.40
CA HIS A 61 10.07 1.97 10.10
C HIS A 61 8.84 1.10 10.43
N ASN A 62 8.94 -0.23 10.31
CA ASN A 62 7.85 -1.14 10.66
C ASN A 62 7.60 -1.20 12.18
N ALA A 63 8.68 -1.17 12.98
CA ALA A 63 8.56 -1.07 14.44
C ALA A 63 7.88 0.25 14.84
N TYR A 64 8.35 1.36 14.26
CA TYR A 64 7.76 2.68 14.49
C TYR A 64 6.28 2.74 14.13
N ARG A 65 5.90 2.23 12.95
CA ARG A 65 4.48 2.19 12.51
C ARG A 65 3.61 1.38 13.48
N LEU A 66 4.12 0.25 13.96
CA LEU A 66 3.40 -0.58 14.91
C LEU A 66 3.16 0.14 16.24
N GLU A 67 4.16 0.88 16.75
CA GLU A 67 4.03 1.68 17.96
C GLU A 67 3.05 2.85 17.76
N GLN A 68 3.06 3.50 16.61
CA GLN A 68 2.09 4.54 16.25
C GLN A 68 0.65 4.01 16.19
N ILE A 69 0.46 2.76 15.77
CA ILE A 69 -0.86 2.13 15.83
C ILE A 69 -1.23 1.85 17.29
N ALA A 70 -0.32 1.26 18.07
CA ALA A 70 -0.57 0.92 19.47
C ALA A 70 -0.93 2.13 20.33
N SER A 71 -0.27 3.29 20.09
CA SER A 71 -0.53 4.52 20.83
C SER A 71 -1.95 5.10 20.69
N LYS A 72 -2.73 4.60 19.73
CA LYS A 72 -4.12 5.02 19.51
C LYS A 72 -5.13 4.26 20.36
N TYR A 73 -4.70 3.17 20.97
CA TYR A 73 -5.58 2.23 21.67
C TYR A 73 -5.14 2.07 23.11
N ASP A 74 -6.12 1.97 24.00
CA ASP A 74 -5.89 1.52 25.38
C ASP A 74 -5.79 -0.02 25.36
N LEU A 75 -4.57 -0.54 25.48
CA LEU A 75 -4.34 -1.99 25.43
C LEU A 75 -4.75 -2.74 26.70
N GLU A 76 -5.18 -2.05 27.75
CA GLU A 76 -5.80 -2.68 28.93
C GLU A 76 -7.27 -3.02 28.67
N ASP A 77 -7.93 -2.32 27.74
CA ASP A 77 -9.29 -2.62 27.31
C ASP A 77 -9.34 -3.72 26.23
N ASP A 78 -10.17 -4.73 26.45
CA ASP A 78 -10.30 -5.88 25.55
C ASP A 78 -10.78 -5.51 24.14
N GLU A 79 -11.73 -4.58 24.03
CA GLU A 79 -12.27 -4.14 22.74
C GLU A 79 -11.22 -3.33 21.97
N ALA A 80 -10.51 -2.43 22.65
CA ALA A 80 -9.44 -1.65 22.05
C ALA A 80 -8.26 -2.53 21.62
N ARG A 81 -7.92 -3.59 22.38
CA ARG A 81 -6.93 -4.59 21.98
C ARG A 81 -7.30 -5.30 20.68
N VAL A 82 -8.56 -5.69 20.52
CA VAL A 82 -9.04 -6.32 19.29
C VAL A 82 -8.93 -5.35 18.10
N LEU A 83 -9.25 -4.08 18.28
CA LEU A 83 -9.11 -3.06 17.24
C LEU A 83 -7.64 -2.82 16.88
N PHE A 84 -6.77 -2.73 17.88
CA PHE A 84 -5.32 -2.67 17.68
C PHE A 84 -4.81 -3.84 16.84
N LEU A 85 -5.18 -5.09 17.19
CA LEU A 85 -4.73 -6.28 16.47
C LEU A 85 -5.19 -6.29 15.01
N LYS A 86 -6.41 -5.82 14.72
CA LYS A 86 -6.91 -5.69 13.35
C LYS A 86 -6.14 -4.66 12.54
N ASP A 87 -5.85 -3.50 13.12
CA ASP A 87 -5.10 -2.45 12.43
C ASP A 87 -3.62 -2.84 12.26
N ALA A 88 -3.02 -3.48 13.26
CA ALA A 88 -1.68 -4.05 13.17
C ALA A 88 -1.61 -5.13 12.08
N ALA A 89 -2.58 -6.06 12.02
CA ALA A 89 -2.64 -7.08 10.98
C ALA A 89 -2.74 -6.49 9.57
N ARG A 90 -3.54 -5.43 9.42
CA ARG A 90 -3.67 -4.71 8.13
C ARG A 90 -2.35 -4.05 7.71
N MET A 91 -1.63 -3.44 8.64
CA MET A 91 -0.30 -2.87 8.41
C MET A 91 0.70 -3.97 8.03
N LEU A 92 0.76 -5.05 8.81
CA LEU A 92 1.67 -6.17 8.60
C LEU A 92 1.42 -6.90 7.27
N ALA A 93 0.18 -7.01 6.83
CA ALA A 93 -0.18 -7.52 5.51
C ALA A 93 0.40 -6.67 4.35
N GLY A 94 0.90 -5.48 4.63
CA GLY A 94 1.59 -4.60 3.69
C GLY A 94 3.09 -4.87 3.55
N ILE A 95 3.68 -5.65 4.46
CA ILE A 95 5.11 -5.98 4.43
C ILE A 95 5.33 -7.11 3.42
N ASP A 96 6.24 -6.91 2.47
CA ASP A 96 6.50 -7.90 1.42
C ASP A 96 7.31 -9.10 1.96
N SER A 97 8.29 -8.87 2.83
CA SER A 97 9.09 -9.93 3.46
C SER A 97 8.26 -10.78 4.44
N GLY A 98 8.18 -12.09 4.18
CA GLY A 98 7.50 -13.04 5.06
C GLY A 98 8.12 -13.13 6.45
N VAL A 99 9.47 -13.10 6.52
CA VAL A 99 10.22 -13.17 7.78
C VAL A 99 10.02 -11.91 8.61
N GLU A 100 10.13 -10.73 8.01
CA GLU A 100 9.84 -9.46 8.70
C GLU A 100 8.42 -9.44 9.24
N ARG A 101 7.47 -9.87 8.43
CA ARG A 101 6.05 -9.94 8.81
C ARG A 101 5.85 -10.80 10.06
N GLU A 102 6.52 -11.94 10.14
CA GLU A 102 6.45 -12.85 11.29
C GLU A 102 7.08 -12.24 12.55
N VAL A 103 8.24 -11.61 12.41
CA VAL A 103 8.92 -10.92 13.52
C VAL A 103 8.03 -9.81 14.10
N TYR A 104 7.44 -8.97 13.24
CA TYR A 104 6.57 -7.89 13.70
C TYR A 104 5.19 -8.36 14.15
N ALA A 105 4.67 -9.46 13.62
CA ALA A 105 3.47 -10.11 14.14
C ALA A 105 3.69 -10.60 15.57
N SER A 106 4.85 -11.20 15.86
CA SER A 106 5.23 -11.60 17.21
C SER A 106 5.40 -10.40 18.16
N LYS A 107 5.92 -9.26 17.67
CA LYS A 107 5.98 -8.01 18.45
C LYS A 107 4.58 -7.50 18.76
N ALA A 108 3.67 -7.43 17.78
CA ALA A 108 2.29 -7.01 17.96
C ALA A 108 1.52 -7.90 18.95
N ALA A 109 1.69 -9.21 18.82
CA ALA A 109 1.08 -10.20 19.72
C ALA A 109 1.49 -9.96 21.19
N ARG A 110 2.79 -9.72 21.43
CA ARG A 110 3.30 -9.40 22.79
C ARG A 110 2.73 -8.11 23.34
N MET A 111 2.59 -7.08 22.51
CA MET A 111 2.00 -5.79 22.95
C MET A 111 0.55 -5.94 23.38
N ALA A 112 -0.22 -6.81 22.72
CA ALA A 112 -1.61 -7.05 23.02
C ALA A 112 -1.86 -8.23 23.99
N GLY A 113 -0.82 -8.91 24.48
CA GLY A 113 -0.96 -10.05 25.37
C GLY A 113 -1.64 -11.28 24.73
N VAL A 114 -1.49 -11.47 23.42
CA VAL A 114 -2.03 -12.64 22.68
C VAL A 114 -0.90 -13.52 22.17
N THR A 115 -1.23 -14.72 21.69
CA THR A 115 -0.25 -15.63 21.11
C THR A 115 0.18 -15.19 19.71
N PRO A 116 1.45 -15.40 19.30
CA PRO A 116 1.91 -15.09 17.95
C PRO A 116 1.11 -15.79 16.87
N GLU A 117 0.65 -17.01 17.12
CA GLU A 117 -0.16 -17.81 16.19
C GLU A 117 -1.50 -17.13 15.90
N ALA A 118 -2.17 -16.61 16.93
CA ALA A 118 -3.43 -15.89 16.78
C ALA A 118 -3.23 -14.64 15.90
N MET A 119 -2.16 -13.89 16.12
CA MET A 119 -1.82 -12.73 15.31
C MET A 119 -1.51 -13.11 13.85
N LEU A 120 -0.76 -14.20 13.62
CA LEU A 120 -0.43 -14.68 12.27
C LEU A 120 -1.68 -15.13 11.49
N VAL A 121 -2.67 -15.72 12.16
CA VAL A 121 -3.97 -16.06 11.53
C VAL A 121 -4.65 -14.80 11.00
N GLU A 122 -4.69 -13.73 11.80
CA GLU A 122 -5.30 -12.47 11.41
C GLU A 122 -4.53 -11.79 10.26
N VAL A 123 -3.20 -11.80 10.31
CA VAL A 123 -2.34 -11.31 9.22
C VAL A 123 -2.59 -12.08 7.92
N LYS A 124 -2.69 -13.41 7.96
CA LYS A 124 -3.01 -14.24 6.79
C LYS A 124 -4.39 -13.89 6.21
N ARG A 125 -5.38 -13.62 7.07
CA ARG A 125 -6.71 -13.18 6.66
C ARG A 125 -6.64 -11.85 5.89
N GLU A 126 -5.95 -10.85 6.42
CA GLU A 126 -5.78 -9.54 5.79
C GLU A 126 -4.99 -9.61 4.47
N LEU A 127 -3.95 -10.47 4.40
CA LEU A 127 -3.24 -10.77 3.14
C LEU A 127 -4.19 -11.31 2.08
N GLY A 128 -5.06 -12.26 2.44
CA GLY A 128 -6.06 -12.82 1.53
C GLY A 128 -7.02 -11.75 0.99
N ILE A 129 -7.48 -10.84 1.84
CA ILE A 129 -8.33 -9.70 1.45
C ILE A 129 -7.58 -8.77 0.48
N ARG A 130 -6.32 -8.43 0.79
CA ARG A 130 -5.49 -7.55 -0.04
C ARG A 130 -5.25 -8.15 -1.43
N LEU A 131 -4.92 -9.44 -1.51
CA LEU A 131 -4.72 -10.14 -2.77
C LEU A 131 -5.99 -10.21 -3.62
N LYS A 132 -7.15 -10.45 -3.00
CA LYS A 132 -8.46 -10.43 -3.70
C LYS A 132 -8.76 -9.04 -4.25
N LYS A 133 -8.55 -7.98 -3.46
CA LYS A 133 -8.74 -6.59 -3.91
C LYS A 133 -7.83 -6.24 -5.09
N ARG A 134 -6.55 -6.62 -5.03
CA ARG A 134 -5.58 -6.40 -6.11
C ARG A 134 -6.00 -7.12 -7.39
N LYS A 135 -6.34 -8.40 -7.33
CA LYS A 135 -6.84 -9.16 -8.49
C LYS A 135 -8.11 -8.55 -9.08
N THR A 136 -9.00 -8.03 -8.23
CA THR A 136 -10.23 -7.38 -8.71
C THR A 136 -9.93 -6.04 -9.37
N ALA A 137 -8.98 -5.26 -8.84
CA ALA A 137 -8.54 -4.00 -9.44
C ALA A 137 -7.88 -4.26 -10.81
N GLU A 138 -6.94 -5.19 -10.89
CA GLU A 138 -6.31 -5.61 -12.16
C GLU A 138 -7.35 -6.07 -13.20
N ARG A 139 -8.34 -6.87 -12.77
CA ARG A 139 -9.44 -7.27 -13.67
C ARG A 139 -10.32 -6.10 -14.13
N ARG A 140 -10.50 -5.08 -13.29
CA ARG A 140 -11.23 -3.86 -13.66
C ARG A 140 -10.43 -3.01 -14.63
N GLU A 141 -9.12 -2.85 -14.44
CA GLU A 141 -8.25 -2.14 -15.36
C GLU A 141 -8.20 -2.81 -16.74
N ILE A 142 -8.10 -4.15 -16.78
CA ILE A 142 -8.15 -4.92 -18.03
C ILE A 142 -9.54 -4.81 -18.70
N ARG A 143 -10.62 -4.71 -17.91
CA ARG A 143 -12.01 -4.57 -18.41
C ARG A 143 -12.45 -3.14 -18.66
N SER A 144 -11.84 -2.17 -17.97
CA SER A 144 -12.06 -0.76 -18.29
C SER A 144 -11.18 -0.45 -19.48
N PRO A 145 -11.76 -0.27 -20.68
CA PRO A 145 -11.03 0.36 -21.75
C PRO A 145 -10.50 1.67 -21.19
N VAL A 146 -9.21 1.93 -21.35
CA VAL A 146 -8.71 3.30 -21.30
C VAL A 146 -9.76 4.13 -22.01
N GLY A 147 -10.44 5.00 -21.27
CA GLY A 147 -11.51 5.79 -21.84
C GLY A 147 -10.93 6.57 -22.99
N MET A 148 -11.04 6.05 -24.18
CA MET A 148 -10.96 6.86 -25.37
C MET A 148 -12.09 7.85 -25.19
N ALA A 149 -11.74 9.06 -24.77
CA ALA A 149 -12.65 10.18 -24.84
C ALA A 149 -13.20 10.14 -26.26
N GLN A 150 -14.50 9.93 -26.40
CA GLN A 150 -15.11 10.00 -27.73
C GLN A 150 -14.64 11.29 -28.37
N PRO A 151 -14.25 11.27 -29.65
CA PRO A 151 -13.85 12.48 -30.34
C PRO A 151 -14.93 13.54 -30.09
N LYS A 152 -14.53 14.75 -29.76
CA LYS A 152 -15.47 15.88 -29.55
C LYS A 152 -16.24 16.22 -30.83
N ASP A 153 -15.81 15.69 -31.96
CA ASP A 153 -16.49 15.83 -33.24
C ASP A 153 -17.67 14.86 -33.31
N ARG A 154 -18.88 15.43 -33.28
CA ARG A 154 -20.14 14.68 -33.35
C ARG A 154 -20.31 13.87 -34.64
N SER A 155 -19.59 14.21 -35.71
CA SER A 155 -19.62 13.47 -36.98
C SER A 155 -18.99 12.07 -36.87
N LEU A 156 -18.15 11.86 -35.85
CA LEU A 156 -17.46 10.59 -35.57
C LEU A 156 -18.15 9.76 -34.45
N THR A 157 -19.27 10.24 -33.92
CA THR A 157 -20.04 9.49 -32.92
C THR A 157 -21.05 8.58 -33.57
N SER A 158 -21.01 7.28 -33.23
CA SER A 158 -22.04 6.34 -33.68
C SER A 158 -23.40 6.72 -33.12
N PRO A 159 -24.46 6.71 -33.90
CA PRO A 159 -25.83 6.97 -33.44
C PRO A 159 -26.36 5.89 -32.46
N ASP A 160 -25.74 4.70 -32.49
CA ASP A 160 -26.08 3.61 -31.58
C ASP A 160 -24.86 3.24 -30.72
N ILE A 161 -24.91 3.65 -29.43
CA ILE A 161 -23.82 3.40 -28.45
C ILE A 161 -23.61 1.89 -28.23
N LYS A 162 -24.66 1.06 -28.41
CA LYS A 162 -24.52 -0.39 -28.21
C LYS A 162 -23.75 -1.02 -29.38
N SER A 163 -24.07 -0.60 -30.58
CA SER A 163 -23.34 -1.03 -31.79
C SER A 163 -21.87 -0.60 -31.76
N ALA A 164 -21.60 0.66 -31.43
CA ALA A 164 -20.25 1.17 -31.32
C ALA A 164 -19.39 0.41 -30.29
N LYS A 165 -19.97 0.03 -29.13
CA LYS A 165 -19.27 -0.80 -28.14
C LYS A 165 -19.01 -2.23 -28.63
N ALA A 166 -19.92 -2.80 -29.39
CA ALA A 166 -19.75 -4.13 -29.98
C ALA A 166 -18.63 -4.11 -31.03
N GLU A 167 -18.63 -3.12 -31.91
CA GLU A 167 -17.59 -2.91 -32.94
C GLU A 167 -16.22 -2.69 -32.32
N GLU A 168 -16.13 -1.84 -31.28
CA GLU A 168 -14.90 -1.64 -30.52
C GLU A 168 -14.41 -2.94 -29.85
N GLY A 169 -15.32 -3.76 -29.34
CA GLY A 169 -15.03 -5.07 -28.77
C GLY A 169 -14.44 -6.02 -29.81
N VAL A 170 -15.00 -6.06 -31.00
CA VAL A 170 -14.51 -6.88 -32.13
C VAL A 170 -13.11 -6.41 -32.56
N LEU A 171 -12.92 -5.10 -32.76
CA LEU A 171 -11.61 -4.55 -33.12
C LEU A 171 -10.54 -4.88 -32.08
N ARG A 172 -10.84 -4.82 -30.80
CA ARG A 172 -9.91 -5.21 -29.73
C ARG A 172 -9.52 -6.67 -29.78
N LEU A 173 -10.46 -7.56 -30.03
CA LEU A 173 -10.19 -8.99 -30.21
C LEU A 173 -9.27 -9.23 -31.38
N ILE A 174 -9.49 -8.55 -32.50
CA ILE A 174 -8.67 -8.62 -33.72
C ILE A 174 -7.23 -8.16 -33.43
N PHE A 175 -7.05 -7.06 -32.72
CA PHE A 175 -5.73 -6.54 -32.34
C PHE A 175 -5.01 -7.41 -31.31
N SER A 176 -5.77 -8.13 -30.45
CA SER A 176 -5.20 -9.00 -29.42
C SER A 176 -4.79 -10.37 -29.94
N ASP A 177 -5.47 -10.87 -30.98
CA ASP A 177 -5.16 -12.19 -31.58
C ASP A 177 -5.31 -12.15 -33.11
N GLN A 178 -4.17 -12.02 -33.80
CA GLN A 178 -4.11 -11.97 -35.27
C GLN A 178 -4.68 -13.22 -35.95
N LYS A 179 -4.79 -14.36 -35.27
CA LYS A 179 -5.36 -15.59 -35.83
C LYS A 179 -6.85 -15.47 -36.09
N LEU A 180 -7.55 -14.60 -35.30
CA LEU A 180 -8.98 -14.33 -35.51
C LEU A 180 -9.27 -13.58 -36.81
N VAL A 181 -8.31 -12.82 -37.33
CA VAL A 181 -8.43 -12.09 -38.63
C VAL A 181 -8.70 -13.03 -39.78
N ALA A 182 -8.05 -14.19 -39.79
CA ALA A 182 -8.20 -15.18 -40.87
C ALA A 182 -9.60 -15.84 -40.88
N GLY A 183 -10.21 -15.98 -39.70
CA GLY A 183 -11.61 -16.47 -39.58
C GLY A 183 -12.64 -15.44 -39.98
N LEU A 184 -12.48 -14.19 -39.56
CA LEU A 184 -13.41 -13.10 -39.84
C LEU A 184 -13.49 -12.70 -41.31
N LYS A 185 -12.40 -12.88 -42.11
CA LYS A 185 -12.43 -12.62 -43.56
C LYS A 185 -13.41 -13.50 -44.33
N LYS A 186 -13.85 -14.65 -43.78
CA LYS A 186 -14.82 -15.54 -44.41
C LYS A 186 -16.28 -15.12 -44.18
N ASP A 187 -16.54 -14.39 -43.10
CA ASP A 187 -17.89 -14.11 -42.64
C ASP A 187 -18.32 -12.63 -42.81
N LEU A 188 -17.36 -11.76 -43.21
CA LEU A 188 -17.66 -10.36 -43.46
C LEU A 188 -18.12 -10.16 -44.90
N PRO A 189 -19.25 -9.48 -45.19
CA PRO A 189 -19.71 -9.16 -46.52
C PRO A 189 -18.67 -8.24 -47.22
N ALA A 190 -18.52 -8.42 -48.53
CA ALA A 190 -17.51 -7.73 -49.37
C ALA A 190 -17.70 -6.20 -49.50
N ALA A 191 -18.58 -5.60 -48.70
CA ALA A 191 -18.94 -4.19 -48.72
C ALA A 191 -18.59 -3.48 -47.38
N TRP A 192 -17.38 -3.73 -46.91
CA TRP A 192 -16.80 -2.93 -45.82
C TRP A 192 -15.43 -2.38 -46.28
#